data_21799d31c487ee3e22e6a8db0752a9dc
#
_entry.id   21799d31c487ee3e22e6a8db0752a9dc
#
_cell.length_a   1.000
_cell.length_b   1.000
_cell.length_c   1.000
_cell.angle_alpha   90.00
_cell.angle_beta   90.00
_cell.angle_gamma   90.00
#
_symmetry.space_group_name_H-M   'P 1'
#
loop_
_entity.id
_entity.type
_entity.pdbx_description
1 polymer ?
#
loop_
_entity_poly.entity_id
_entity_poly.type
_entity_poly.pdbx_seq_one_letter_code
_entity_poly.pdbx_strand_id
1 'polypeptide(L)'
;MHPTQRKLMKRIILFLSLQFPITYPAIAGQDIDLVANVKNSTCKSGISNQGNIDLGVVGVGYFSDNVTPESYQPGGKEFTVTVSDCALQGTGDVLNQLHIDFRALSGVMAAGSRQIFANEVATGAKNVGVVLFSIQDPTNIFNVISSAGNSRSVYPVMTSALPNSSWKFYARMQKIDPALDVISGQVMSHILVDVYYE
;
A
#
# COMPACT_ATOMS: atom_id res chain seq x y z
N MET A 1 69.39 46.08 34.59
CA MET A 1 68.22 46.93 34.88
C MET A 1 67.02 46.21 34.29
N HIS A 2 66.10 45.71 35.12
CA HIS A 2 65.04 44.79 34.77
C HIS A 2 63.85 45.43 34.05
N PRO A 3 63.19 44.66 33.14
CA PRO A 3 61.82 44.86 32.84
C PRO A 3 60.92 43.69 33.37
N THR A 4 59.86 44.07 33.95
CA THR A 4 58.81 43.36 34.64
C THR A 4 58.02 42.46 33.69
N GLN A 5 57.96 41.19 34.03
CA GLN A 5 57.07 40.17 33.38
C GLN A 5 55.61 40.38 33.83
N ARG A 6 54.69 40.71 32.90
CA ARG A 6 53.28 40.67 33.11
C ARG A 6 52.74 39.25 32.74
N LYS A 7 52.36 38.51 33.75
CA LYS A 7 51.65 37.23 33.58
C LYS A 7 50.22 37.45 33.09
N LEU A 8 49.97 37.07 31.87
CA LEU A 8 48.62 37.08 31.27
C LEU A 8 47.91 35.79 31.67
N MET A 9 46.96 35.88 32.59
CA MET A 9 46.14 34.78 33.09
C MET A 9 45.05 34.50 32.05
N LYS A 10 45.23 33.48 31.20
CA LYS A 10 44.19 32.98 30.28
C LYS A 10 43.16 32.22 31.08
N ARG A 11 41.97 32.80 31.27
CA ARG A 11 40.78 32.09 31.76
C ARG A 11 40.22 31.22 30.62
N ILE A 12 40.41 29.91 30.71
CA ILE A 12 39.78 28.94 29.84
C ILE A 12 38.37 28.72 30.42
N ILE A 13 37.37 29.26 29.75
CA ILE A 13 35.97 28.98 30.00
C ILE A 13 35.65 27.67 29.28
N LEU A 14 35.53 26.59 30.04
CA LEU A 14 35.10 25.29 29.56
C LEU A 14 33.59 25.32 29.37
N PHE A 15 33.11 25.51 28.12
CA PHE A 15 31.71 25.32 27.76
C PHE A 15 31.39 23.83 27.70
N LEU A 16 30.81 23.35 28.78
CA LEU A 16 30.23 22.00 28.82
C LEU A 16 28.89 22.06 28.05
N SER A 17 28.92 21.76 26.76
CA SER A 17 27.72 21.66 25.93
C SER A 17 26.97 20.36 26.32
N LEU A 18 25.92 20.53 27.09
CA LEU A 18 24.96 19.44 27.43
C LEU A 18 24.19 19.08 26.16
N GLN A 19 24.65 18.07 25.43
CA GLN A 19 23.92 17.51 24.30
C GLN A 19 22.77 16.67 24.83
N PHE A 20 21.56 17.20 24.85
CA PHE A 20 20.35 16.40 25.04
C PHE A 20 20.10 15.62 23.76
N PRO A 21 20.02 14.28 23.79
CA PRO A 21 19.56 13.53 22.65
C PRO A 21 18.07 13.86 22.44
N ILE A 22 17.76 14.57 21.35
CA ILE A 22 16.40 14.78 20.92
C ILE A 22 15.94 13.44 20.29
N THR A 23 15.28 12.61 21.07
CA THR A 23 14.60 11.42 20.56
C THR A 23 13.35 11.87 19.82
N TYR A 24 13.41 11.93 18.50
CA TYR A 24 12.23 12.08 17.68
C TYR A 24 11.41 10.78 17.77
N PRO A 25 10.11 10.84 18.09
CA PRO A 25 9.26 9.66 17.95
C PRO A 25 9.28 9.27 16.47
N ALA A 26 9.73 8.05 16.17
CA ALA A 26 9.57 7.48 14.85
C ALA A 26 8.07 7.26 14.63
N ILE A 27 7.45 8.15 13.87
CA ILE A 27 6.08 7.95 13.38
C ILE A 27 6.21 6.89 12.30
N ALA A 28 5.85 5.65 12.63
CA ALA A 28 5.73 4.57 11.66
C ALA A 28 4.44 4.84 10.84
N GLY A 29 4.57 5.66 9.80
CA GLY A 29 3.55 5.74 8.76
C GLY A 29 3.55 4.43 7.99
N GLN A 30 2.37 3.87 7.74
CA GLN A 30 2.20 2.67 6.92
C GLN A 30 1.44 3.09 5.67
N ASP A 31 2.17 3.23 4.57
CA ASP A 31 1.62 3.71 3.32
C ASP A 31 1.64 2.59 2.27
N ILE A 32 0.56 2.52 1.47
CA ILE A 32 0.54 1.80 0.21
C ILE A 32 0.54 2.86 -0.89
N ASP A 33 1.58 2.87 -1.72
CA ASP A 33 1.55 3.63 -2.95
C ASP A 33 0.92 2.78 -4.05
N LEU A 34 -0.23 3.23 -4.57
CA LEU A 34 -0.88 2.65 -5.73
C LEU A 34 -0.58 3.51 -6.96
N VAL A 35 0.17 2.95 -7.88
CA VAL A 35 0.45 3.58 -9.17
C VAL A 35 -0.49 2.99 -10.22
N ALA A 36 -1.29 3.83 -10.89
CA ALA A 36 -2.17 3.41 -11.96
C ALA A 36 -1.49 3.57 -13.32
N ASN A 37 -1.54 2.52 -14.14
CA ASN A 37 -1.12 2.56 -15.54
C ASN A 37 -2.25 2.04 -16.42
N VAL A 38 -2.56 2.73 -17.51
CA VAL A 38 -3.65 2.38 -18.42
C VAL A 38 -3.07 1.70 -19.67
N LYS A 39 -3.36 0.40 -19.85
CA LYS A 39 -3.01 -0.35 -21.06
C LYS A 39 -4.24 -0.55 -21.94
N ASN A 40 -4.14 -0.15 -23.20
CA ASN A 40 -5.15 -0.33 -24.25
C ASN A 40 -6.56 0.19 -23.93
N SER A 41 -6.76 0.86 -22.81
CA SER A 41 -8.01 1.52 -22.53
C SER A 41 -7.89 2.98 -22.91
N THR A 42 -8.97 3.48 -23.48
CA THR A 42 -9.13 4.89 -23.77
C THR A 42 -9.77 5.65 -22.61
N CYS A 43 -9.77 5.04 -21.40
CA CYS A 43 -10.26 5.65 -20.17
C CYS A 43 -9.11 6.22 -19.33
N LYS A 44 -9.41 7.26 -18.55
CA LYS A 44 -8.55 7.68 -17.43
C LYS A 44 -8.95 6.92 -16.17
N SER A 45 -7.98 6.55 -15.36
CA SER A 45 -8.22 5.99 -14.03
C SER A 45 -7.63 6.88 -12.95
N GLY A 46 -8.27 6.89 -11.80
CA GLY A 46 -7.81 7.58 -10.60
C GLY A 46 -7.97 6.70 -9.38
N ILE A 47 -7.15 6.93 -8.35
CA ILE A 47 -7.24 6.23 -7.08
C ILE A 47 -7.48 7.26 -5.98
N SER A 48 -8.37 6.94 -5.04
CA SER A 48 -8.65 7.82 -3.91
C SER A 48 -7.36 8.16 -3.14
N ASN A 49 -7.31 9.34 -2.53
CA ASN A 49 -6.14 9.86 -1.80
C ASN A 49 -4.85 9.88 -2.65
N GLN A 50 -4.97 10.11 -3.97
CA GLN A 50 -3.84 10.13 -4.90
C GLN A 50 -3.00 8.83 -4.89
N GLY A 51 -3.64 7.70 -4.55
CA GLY A 51 -2.99 6.39 -4.45
C GLY A 51 -2.32 6.10 -3.12
N ASN A 52 -2.30 7.03 -2.19
CA ASN A 52 -1.76 6.79 -0.85
C ASN A 52 -2.85 6.22 0.08
N ILE A 53 -2.71 4.95 0.48
CA ILE A 53 -3.65 4.24 1.32
C ILE A 53 -2.99 3.92 2.67
N ASP A 54 -3.23 4.78 3.65
CA ASP A 54 -2.75 4.59 5.02
C ASP A 54 -3.53 3.45 5.72
N LEU A 55 -2.87 2.33 5.98
CA LEU A 55 -3.44 1.18 6.68
C LEU A 55 -3.52 1.36 8.20
N GLY A 56 -2.95 2.43 8.72
CA GLY A 56 -2.90 2.69 10.16
C GLY A 56 -1.93 1.76 10.90
N VAL A 57 -2.16 1.60 12.20
CA VAL A 57 -1.33 0.79 13.10
C VAL A 57 -2.14 -0.36 13.66
N VAL A 58 -1.61 -1.57 13.56
CA VAL A 58 -2.20 -2.77 14.16
C VAL A 58 -1.20 -3.43 15.12
N GLY A 59 -1.69 -4.00 16.21
CA GLY A 59 -0.85 -4.80 17.11
C GLY A 59 -0.58 -6.19 16.53
N VAL A 60 0.49 -6.87 17.00
CA VAL A 60 0.83 -8.24 16.56
C VAL A 60 -0.31 -9.23 16.74
N GLY A 61 -1.17 -9.04 17.73
CA GLY A 61 -2.37 -9.87 17.95
C GLY A 61 -3.44 -9.76 16.86
N TYR A 62 -3.33 -8.81 15.94
CA TYR A 62 -4.17 -8.74 14.74
C TYR A 62 -3.92 -9.92 13.78
N PHE A 63 -2.70 -10.45 13.78
CA PHE A 63 -2.26 -11.48 12.84
C PHE A 63 -2.54 -12.88 13.38
N SER A 64 -3.80 -13.31 13.30
CA SER A 64 -4.20 -14.66 13.68
C SER A 64 -3.81 -15.69 12.61
N ASP A 65 -3.40 -16.89 13.04
CA ASP A 65 -3.03 -18.00 12.15
C ASP A 65 -4.21 -18.52 11.32
N ASN A 66 -5.44 -18.25 11.77
CA ASN A 66 -6.66 -18.65 11.07
C ASN A 66 -7.10 -17.68 9.96
N VAL A 67 -6.41 -16.53 9.82
CA VAL A 67 -6.74 -15.53 8.81
C VAL A 67 -5.90 -15.74 7.56
N THR A 68 -6.53 -16.26 6.54
CA THR A 68 -5.89 -16.53 5.24
C THR A 68 -5.94 -15.30 4.32
N PRO A 69 -5.15 -15.28 3.23
CA PRO A 69 -5.25 -14.23 2.21
C PRO A 69 -6.62 -14.11 1.54
N GLU A 70 -7.44 -15.17 1.58
CA GLU A 70 -8.82 -15.16 1.05
C GLU A 70 -9.86 -14.66 2.06
N SER A 71 -9.51 -14.57 3.34
CA SER A 71 -10.46 -14.20 4.40
C SER A 71 -10.57 -12.67 4.50
N TYR A 72 -11.76 -12.12 4.27
CA TYR A 72 -12.01 -10.72 4.63
C TYR A 72 -11.97 -10.58 6.16
N GLN A 73 -11.20 -9.60 6.64
CA GLN A 73 -11.11 -9.27 8.06
C GLN A 73 -11.03 -7.76 8.26
N PRO A 74 -11.76 -7.19 9.23
CA PRO A 74 -11.68 -5.78 9.58
C PRO A 74 -10.28 -5.36 10.03
N GLY A 75 -10.01 -4.07 10.03
CA GLY A 75 -8.73 -3.48 10.49
C GLY A 75 -7.82 -3.00 9.37
N GLY A 76 -8.33 -2.96 8.15
CA GLY A 76 -7.68 -2.32 7.00
C GLY A 76 -8.39 -1.04 6.57
N LYS A 77 -8.19 -0.66 5.30
CA LYS A 77 -8.67 0.60 4.73
C LYS A 77 -9.38 0.39 3.40
N GLU A 78 -10.53 1.02 3.24
CA GLU A 78 -11.23 1.11 1.96
C GLU A 78 -10.59 2.16 1.06
N PHE A 79 -10.57 1.88 -0.23
CA PHE A 79 -10.19 2.83 -1.27
C PHE A 79 -11.02 2.60 -2.52
N THR A 80 -10.96 3.56 -3.44
CA THR A 80 -11.76 3.57 -4.64
C THR A 80 -10.88 3.76 -5.87
N VAL A 81 -11.12 2.96 -6.90
CA VAL A 81 -10.60 3.17 -8.25
C VAL A 81 -11.73 3.79 -9.08
N THR A 82 -11.48 4.96 -9.65
CA THR A 82 -12.42 5.65 -10.55
C THR A 82 -11.98 5.48 -12.00
N VAL A 83 -12.94 5.31 -12.88
CA VAL A 83 -12.74 5.25 -14.33
C VAL A 83 -13.50 6.40 -14.96
N SER A 84 -12.83 7.20 -15.78
CA SER A 84 -13.40 8.39 -16.40
C SER A 84 -12.88 8.59 -17.82
N ASP A 85 -13.50 9.51 -18.55
CA ASP A 85 -13.06 9.96 -19.89
C ASP A 85 -12.74 8.80 -20.85
N CYS A 86 -13.61 7.79 -20.89
CA CYS A 86 -13.44 6.65 -21.81
C CYS A 86 -13.75 7.10 -23.25
N ALA A 87 -12.84 6.90 -24.18
CA ALA A 87 -13.09 7.03 -25.61
C ALA A 87 -13.77 5.74 -26.09
N LEU A 88 -15.10 5.72 -25.96
CA LEU A 88 -15.91 4.56 -26.36
C LEU A 88 -15.94 4.46 -27.88
N GLN A 89 -15.66 3.27 -28.41
CA GLN A 89 -15.76 2.99 -29.84
C GLN A 89 -17.12 2.33 -30.14
N GLY A 90 -17.88 2.92 -31.07
CA GLY A 90 -19.15 2.38 -31.55
C GLY A 90 -20.39 3.14 -31.07
N THR A 91 -21.51 2.85 -31.72
CA THR A 91 -22.81 3.49 -31.50
C THR A 91 -23.77 2.50 -30.82
N GLY A 92 -23.43 1.97 -29.68
CA GLY A 92 -24.32 1.03 -28.99
C GLY A 92 -23.93 0.85 -27.52
N ASP A 93 -24.90 0.51 -26.69
CA ASP A 93 -24.68 0.15 -25.31
C ASP A 93 -24.48 -1.37 -25.25
N VAL A 94 -23.21 -1.80 -25.25
CA VAL A 94 -22.80 -3.21 -25.21
C VAL A 94 -22.20 -3.58 -23.87
N LEU A 95 -22.31 -4.85 -23.51
CA LEU A 95 -21.68 -5.39 -22.31
C LEU A 95 -20.20 -5.61 -22.57
N ASN A 96 -19.38 -5.00 -21.74
CA ASN A 96 -17.92 -5.15 -21.73
C ASN A 96 -17.49 -5.85 -20.44
N GLN A 97 -16.24 -6.33 -20.42
CA GLN A 97 -15.57 -6.77 -19.21
C GLN A 97 -14.55 -5.70 -18.81
N LEU A 98 -14.79 -5.05 -17.66
CA LEU A 98 -13.84 -4.11 -17.09
C LEU A 98 -12.87 -4.86 -16.19
N HIS A 99 -11.59 -4.77 -16.51
CA HIS A 99 -10.50 -5.34 -15.73
C HIS A 99 -9.85 -4.25 -14.87
N ILE A 100 -9.67 -4.51 -13.59
CA ILE A 100 -8.91 -3.67 -12.66
C ILE A 100 -7.85 -4.56 -12.02
N ASP A 101 -6.69 -4.64 -12.66
CA ASP A 101 -5.62 -5.55 -12.27
C ASP A 101 -4.67 -4.88 -11.27
N PHE A 102 -4.28 -5.63 -10.25
CA PHE A 102 -3.32 -5.20 -9.23
C PHE A 102 -2.07 -6.05 -9.31
N ARG A 103 -0.91 -5.39 -9.40
CA ARG A 103 0.39 -6.06 -9.51
C ARG A 103 1.42 -5.35 -8.63
N ALA A 104 2.34 -6.11 -8.04
CA ALA A 104 3.47 -5.50 -7.36
C ALA A 104 4.29 -4.66 -8.36
N LEU A 105 4.57 -3.40 -8.05
CA LEU A 105 5.37 -2.52 -8.91
C LEU A 105 6.77 -3.09 -9.12
N SER A 106 7.36 -3.69 -8.10
CA SER A 106 8.64 -4.40 -8.15
C SER A 106 8.58 -5.72 -8.92
N GLY A 107 7.38 -6.22 -9.25
CA GLY A 107 7.16 -7.56 -9.79
C GLY A 107 7.30 -8.69 -8.77
N VAL A 108 7.51 -8.37 -7.49
CA VAL A 108 7.79 -9.37 -6.44
C VAL A 108 6.62 -9.43 -5.45
N MET A 109 6.06 -10.63 -5.31
CA MET A 109 5.08 -10.95 -4.26
C MET A 109 5.79 -11.46 -3.00
N ALA A 110 5.07 -11.54 -1.88
CA ALA A 110 5.61 -12.10 -0.65
C ALA A 110 6.09 -13.55 -0.84
N ALA A 111 7.20 -13.92 -0.21
CA ALA A 111 7.78 -15.25 -0.36
C ALA A 111 6.76 -16.35 0.01
N GLY A 112 6.61 -17.33 -0.88
CA GLY A 112 5.66 -18.43 -0.70
C GLY A 112 4.19 -18.08 -0.96
N SER A 113 3.85 -16.84 -1.35
CA SER A 113 2.49 -16.41 -1.64
C SER A 113 2.38 -15.76 -3.02
N ARG A 114 1.28 -16.03 -3.70
CA ARG A 114 0.90 -15.36 -4.95
C ARG A 114 -0.20 -14.32 -4.76
N GLN A 115 -0.69 -14.14 -3.53
CA GLN A 115 -1.83 -13.31 -3.18
C GLN A 115 -1.48 -12.16 -2.25
N ILE A 116 -0.26 -12.17 -1.70
CA ILE A 116 0.21 -11.20 -0.72
C ILE A 116 1.30 -10.34 -1.38
N PHE A 117 1.09 -9.04 -1.44
CA PHE A 117 2.11 -8.08 -1.85
C PHE A 117 3.19 -8.00 -0.77
N ALA A 118 4.44 -8.02 -1.18
CA ALA A 118 5.56 -8.02 -0.26
C ALA A 118 5.66 -6.70 0.52
N ASN A 119 6.11 -6.77 1.77
CA ASN A 119 6.62 -5.59 2.46
C ASN A 119 7.98 -5.20 1.85
N GLU A 120 8.05 -4.01 1.27
CA GLU A 120 9.26 -3.50 0.60
C GLU A 120 10.21 -2.75 1.55
N VAL A 121 9.83 -2.54 2.81
CA VAL A 121 10.70 -1.92 3.82
C VAL A 121 11.73 -2.94 4.33
N ALA A 122 12.97 -2.82 3.92
CA ALA A 122 14.03 -3.79 4.23
C ALA A 122 14.23 -4.02 5.74
N THR A 123 14.14 -2.96 6.55
CA THR A 123 14.23 -2.99 8.02
C THR A 123 12.86 -2.98 8.71
N GLY A 124 11.78 -3.12 7.94
CA GLY A 124 10.40 -3.09 8.42
C GLY A 124 9.94 -4.39 9.08
N ALA A 125 8.62 -4.49 9.23
CA ALA A 125 7.97 -5.69 9.77
C ALA A 125 8.37 -6.93 8.99
N LYS A 126 8.51 -8.07 9.71
CA LYS A 126 8.80 -9.36 9.08
C LYS A 126 7.57 -10.26 9.15
N ASN A 127 7.46 -11.14 8.16
CA ASN A 127 6.34 -12.05 8.00
C ASN A 127 4.98 -11.35 7.85
N VAL A 128 4.99 -10.13 7.26
CA VAL A 128 3.79 -9.33 6.98
C VAL A 128 3.89 -8.78 5.56
N GLY A 129 2.77 -8.79 4.85
CA GLY A 129 2.57 -8.12 3.58
C GLY A 129 1.17 -7.54 3.51
N VAL A 130 0.72 -7.20 2.31
CA VAL A 130 -0.56 -6.55 2.05
C VAL A 130 -1.41 -7.43 1.15
N VAL A 131 -2.72 -7.52 1.43
CA VAL A 131 -3.72 -8.14 0.57
C VAL A 131 -4.79 -7.13 0.19
N LEU A 132 -5.33 -7.28 -1.01
CA LEU A 132 -6.40 -6.44 -1.53
C LEU A 132 -7.65 -7.27 -1.78
N PHE A 133 -8.80 -6.67 -1.49
CA PHE A 133 -10.11 -7.28 -1.73
C PHE A 133 -10.96 -6.36 -2.60
N SER A 134 -11.73 -6.95 -3.49
CA SER A 134 -12.90 -6.30 -4.06
C SER A 134 -14.03 -6.33 -3.04
N ILE A 135 -14.58 -5.18 -2.73
CA ILE A 135 -15.75 -4.99 -1.87
C ILE A 135 -16.89 -4.31 -2.62
N GLN A 136 -16.83 -4.35 -3.96
CA GLN A 136 -17.85 -3.75 -4.83
C GLN A 136 -19.23 -4.38 -4.60
N ASP A 137 -19.25 -5.68 -4.41
CA ASP A 137 -20.44 -6.42 -3.98
C ASP A 137 -20.21 -6.91 -2.54
N PRO A 138 -20.94 -6.38 -1.55
CA PRO A 138 -20.78 -6.76 -0.16
C PRO A 138 -21.20 -8.21 0.12
N THR A 139 -21.94 -8.85 -0.78
CA THR A 139 -22.31 -10.27 -0.68
C THR A 139 -21.27 -11.20 -1.29
N ASN A 140 -20.32 -10.65 -2.05
CA ASN A 140 -19.27 -11.39 -2.73
C ASN A 140 -17.93 -10.65 -2.60
N ILE A 141 -17.36 -10.63 -1.41
CA ILE A 141 -16.03 -10.07 -1.13
C ILE A 141 -14.97 -11.11 -1.45
N PHE A 142 -13.97 -10.75 -2.24
CA PHE A 142 -12.91 -11.67 -2.63
C PHE A 142 -11.56 -10.98 -2.77
N ASN A 143 -10.46 -11.71 -2.53
CA ASN A 143 -9.12 -11.23 -2.84
C ASN A 143 -9.00 -10.98 -4.35
N VAL A 144 -8.48 -9.82 -4.73
CA VAL A 144 -8.33 -9.42 -6.15
C VAL A 144 -7.38 -10.31 -6.94
N ILE A 145 -6.58 -11.12 -6.25
CA ILE A 145 -5.68 -12.11 -6.83
C ILE A 145 -6.07 -13.50 -6.33
N SER A 146 -6.25 -14.44 -7.25
CA SER A 146 -6.53 -15.83 -6.93
C SER A 146 -5.33 -16.53 -6.30
N SER A 147 -5.54 -17.69 -5.68
CA SER A 147 -4.46 -18.55 -5.16
C SER A 147 -3.46 -18.99 -6.24
N ALA A 148 -3.89 -19.00 -7.50
CA ALA A 148 -3.03 -19.26 -8.67
C ALA A 148 -2.21 -18.04 -9.11
N GLY A 149 -2.50 -16.84 -8.57
CA GLY A 149 -1.83 -15.58 -8.90
C GLY A 149 -2.48 -14.81 -10.06
N ASN A 150 -3.68 -15.21 -10.48
CA ASN A 150 -4.41 -14.52 -11.55
C ASN A 150 -5.31 -13.43 -10.98
N SER A 151 -5.48 -12.34 -11.73
CA SER A 151 -6.46 -11.30 -11.40
C SER A 151 -7.88 -11.86 -11.38
N ARG A 152 -8.70 -11.37 -10.44
CA ARG A 152 -10.12 -11.71 -10.29
C ARG A 152 -11.03 -10.49 -10.39
N SER A 153 -10.46 -9.28 -10.43
CA SER A 153 -11.22 -8.02 -10.47
C SER A 153 -11.68 -7.72 -11.89
N VAL A 154 -12.61 -8.54 -12.38
CA VAL A 154 -13.24 -8.44 -13.70
C VAL A 154 -14.73 -8.23 -13.49
N TYR A 155 -15.25 -7.14 -14.06
CA TYR A 155 -16.61 -6.69 -13.83
C TYR A 155 -17.38 -6.53 -15.14
N PRO A 156 -18.55 -7.15 -15.28
CA PRO A 156 -19.42 -6.87 -16.41
C PRO A 156 -19.97 -5.44 -16.29
N VAL A 157 -19.83 -4.65 -17.34
CA VAL A 157 -20.25 -3.26 -17.34
C VAL A 157 -20.75 -2.84 -18.72
N MET A 158 -21.89 -2.14 -18.75
CA MET A 158 -22.41 -1.58 -20.00
C MET A 158 -21.55 -0.42 -20.48
N THR A 159 -21.40 -0.26 -21.79
CA THR A 159 -20.62 0.84 -22.39
C THR A 159 -21.01 2.20 -21.83
N SER A 160 -22.31 2.45 -21.63
CA SER A 160 -22.81 3.70 -21.05
C SER A 160 -22.41 3.95 -19.61
N ALA A 161 -22.09 2.89 -18.86
CA ALA A 161 -21.72 2.96 -17.45
C ALA A 161 -20.20 2.99 -17.22
N LEU A 162 -19.36 2.75 -18.23
CA LEU A 162 -17.90 2.80 -18.13
C LEU A 162 -17.39 4.19 -17.74
N PRO A 163 -17.80 5.29 -18.42
CA PRO A 163 -17.39 6.64 -18.04
C PRO A 163 -17.94 7.00 -16.67
N ASN A 164 -17.09 7.58 -15.81
CA ASN A 164 -17.46 7.99 -14.46
C ASN A 164 -17.93 6.86 -13.54
N SER A 165 -17.41 5.66 -13.73
CA SER A 165 -17.63 4.53 -12.84
C SER A 165 -16.67 4.54 -11.64
N SER A 166 -17.08 3.88 -10.55
CA SER A 166 -16.35 3.88 -9.28
C SER A 166 -16.39 2.47 -8.67
N TRP A 167 -15.23 1.94 -8.31
CA TRP A 167 -15.03 0.56 -7.89
C TRP A 167 -14.38 0.53 -6.53
N LYS A 168 -14.99 -0.17 -5.58
CA LYS A 168 -14.59 -0.19 -4.17
C LYS A 168 -13.70 -1.38 -3.87
N PHE A 169 -12.59 -1.08 -3.20
CA PHE A 169 -11.60 -2.04 -2.76
C PHE A 169 -11.25 -1.83 -1.29
N TYR A 170 -10.61 -2.82 -0.74
CA TYR A 170 -10.17 -2.82 0.65
C TYR A 170 -8.78 -3.41 0.74
N ALA A 171 -7.89 -2.73 1.44
CA ALA A 171 -6.51 -3.16 1.69
C ALA A 171 -6.33 -3.47 3.16
N ARG A 172 -5.63 -4.54 3.49
CA ARG A 172 -5.22 -4.85 4.86
C ARG A 172 -3.88 -5.54 4.93
N MET A 173 -3.27 -5.48 6.10
CA MET A 173 -2.07 -6.27 6.39
C MET A 173 -2.42 -7.74 6.58
N GLN A 174 -1.51 -8.62 6.17
CA GLN A 174 -1.68 -10.08 6.22
C GLN A 174 -0.39 -10.75 6.67
N LYS A 175 -0.49 -11.70 7.60
CA LYS A 175 0.58 -12.64 7.93
C LYS A 175 0.88 -13.50 6.71
N ILE A 176 2.17 -13.67 6.36
CA ILE A 176 2.59 -14.39 5.15
C ILE A 176 2.63 -15.90 5.44
N ASP A 177 3.43 -16.31 6.41
CA ASP A 177 3.58 -17.71 6.83
C ASP A 177 2.94 -17.90 8.21
N PRO A 178 1.88 -18.71 8.35
CA PRO A 178 1.23 -18.94 9.63
C PRO A 178 2.15 -19.62 10.67
N ALA A 179 3.20 -20.32 10.26
CA ALA A 179 4.12 -20.99 11.15
C ALA A 179 5.18 -20.06 11.79
N LEU A 180 5.31 -18.83 11.29
CA LEU A 180 6.31 -17.87 11.75
C LEU A 180 5.65 -16.72 12.51
N ASP A 181 6.32 -16.22 13.54
CA ASP A 181 5.87 -15.04 14.25
C ASP A 181 5.99 -13.76 13.40
N VAL A 182 5.10 -12.81 13.67
CA VAL A 182 5.19 -11.46 13.11
C VAL A 182 6.16 -10.64 13.95
N ILE A 183 7.13 -10.01 13.29
CA ILE A 183 8.02 -9.03 13.91
C ILE A 183 7.49 -7.63 13.57
N SER A 184 7.31 -6.81 14.58
CA SER A 184 6.81 -5.44 14.44
C SER A 184 7.75 -4.58 13.59
N GLY A 185 7.20 -3.60 12.90
CA GLY A 185 7.92 -2.67 12.04
C GLY A 185 7.01 -2.01 11.02
N GLN A 186 7.58 -1.20 10.17
CA GLN A 186 6.87 -0.55 9.08
C GLN A 186 6.53 -1.56 7.97
N VAL A 187 5.34 -1.38 7.36
CA VAL A 187 4.89 -2.12 6.17
C VAL A 187 4.63 -1.11 5.06
N MET A 188 5.20 -1.34 3.90
CA MET A 188 4.95 -0.56 2.69
C MET A 188 4.97 -1.49 1.48
N SER A 189 4.04 -1.30 0.56
CA SER A 189 3.98 -2.04 -0.69
C SER A 189 3.58 -1.10 -1.82
N HIS A 190 4.33 -1.09 -2.91
CA HIS A 190 3.98 -0.33 -4.11
C HIS A 190 3.23 -1.25 -5.08
N ILE A 191 2.00 -0.86 -5.38
CA ILE A 191 1.08 -1.66 -6.17
C ILE A 191 0.66 -0.88 -7.41
N LEU A 192 0.90 -1.46 -8.58
CA LEU A 192 0.45 -0.93 -9.85
C LEU A 192 -1.00 -1.36 -10.09
N VAL A 193 -1.82 -0.41 -10.51
CA VAL A 193 -3.21 -0.66 -10.91
C VAL A 193 -3.34 -0.43 -12.41
N ASP A 194 -3.65 -1.48 -13.15
CA ASP A 194 -3.96 -1.42 -14.58
C ASP A 194 -5.48 -1.50 -14.78
N VAL A 195 -6.03 -0.59 -15.56
CA VAL A 195 -7.46 -0.56 -15.89
C VAL A 195 -7.65 -0.62 -17.38
N TYR A 196 -8.39 -1.62 -17.85
CA TYR A 196 -8.74 -1.79 -19.27
C TYR A 196 -10.08 -2.50 -19.41
N TYR A 197 -10.67 -2.43 -20.58
CA TYR A 197 -11.92 -3.13 -20.90
C TYR A 197 -11.81 -3.86 -22.25
N GLU A 198 -12.60 -4.91 -22.40
CA GLU A 198 -12.73 -5.71 -23.63
C GLU A 198 -14.18 -6.17 -23.86
#